data_3128b60527f2a000df3a629514c9597e
#
_entry.id   3128b60527f2a000df3a629514c9597e
#
_cell.length_a   1.000
_cell.length_b   1.000
_cell.length_c   1.000
_cell.angle_alpha   90.00
_cell.angle_beta   90.00
_cell.angle_gamma   90.00
#
_symmetry.space_group_name_H-M   'P 1'
#
loop_
_entity.id
_entity.type
_entity.pdbx_description
1 polymer ?
#
loop_
_entity_poly.entity_id
_entity_poly.type
_entity_poly.pdbx_seq_one_letter_code
_entity_poly.pdbx_strand_id
1 'polypeptide(L)'
;MVSRRELIGRMSVMALAATATEACGTGPAPPSDSMLASALPGITLPAGKHFVSSSMTVRADIQAMPGATIDIAAGKTLTLLGDFQAPLAPIFTGPGRVDMLGCRAPAAYPEWWGATRDDSAHDSLPALRACLAAHPVMLLGAADYFISDTWKIETSHRRIWGAGKNWGGPHQGTRIIVVSGDRDVVQLGFDTPPGSVGSYLQSVDLRWMELARSAPPKATADDGAAGLRIRFSFDCLIEGISADEHVIGYSITGAVYTHLRDCHAFRSSPGDKSGPPRFWAFHLDGRTPRAFPGGNASLYINDCGASTGGSPGVPQSIGAYLQGAFADSYIQNFETSQIATGIKVDGQTGKPGIDQGRAGQANLHLLMPILDGYSGAGIELTNISPYGAIDIVDPYCGPAPGAFAGIFIHQSRGLVTISGGQLHGWYDAINGGNALGIFAQNAEGIGISGTKVIGFRRPISFEQCRDFTIDAAINNPGEKAAQPAISLLGCAHGQLRSRIKGQTSAFPAGIDLRGGNHHLSIDAAGIDPACLGTGAIGRIVGRGDNAGMAPASIAVSGLVG
;
A
#
# COMPACT_ATOMS: atom_id res chain seq x y z
N MET A 1 17.48 17.59 -10.50
CA MET A 1 17.27 16.14 -10.27
C MET A 1 18.20 15.38 -11.19
N VAL A 2 19.15 14.65 -10.64
CA VAL A 2 20.05 13.80 -11.42
C VAL A 2 19.28 12.56 -11.83
N SER A 3 19.26 12.20 -13.12
CA SER A 3 18.49 11.05 -13.60
C SER A 3 19.14 9.72 -13.14
N ARG A 4 18.32 8.65 -13.02
CA ARG A 4 18.78 7.30 -12.68
C ARG A 4 19.93 6.80 -13.57
N ARG A 5 19.94 7.21 -14.86
CA ARG A 5 21.00 6.85 -15.81
C ARG A 5 22.33 7.54 -15.50
N GLU A 6 22.31 8.77 -15.01
CA GLU A 6 23.54 9.50 -14.64
C GLU A 6 24.17 8.95 -13.36
N LEU A 7 23.35 8.51 -12.39
CA LEU A 7 23.85 7.90 -11.15
C LEU A 7 24.47 6.51 -11.41
N ILE A 8 23.79 5.67 -12.23
CA ILE A 8 24.28 4.33 -12.60
C ILE A 8 25.49 4.43 -13.55
N GLY A 9 25.53 5.39 -14.47
CA GLY A 9 26.66 5.58 -15.39
C GLY A 9 27.97 5.96 -14.67
N ARG A 10 27.91 6.58 -13.50
CA ARG A 10 29.08 6.88 -12.68
C ARG A 10 29.55 5.70 -11.81
N MET A 11 28.68 4.70 -11.57
CA MET A 11 29.02 3.50 -10.80
C MET A 11 29.74 2.40 -11.61
N SER A 12 29.70 2.45 -12.94
CA SER A 12 30.21 1.36 -13.81
C SER A 12 31.69 1.43 -14.16
N VAL A 13 32.44 2.38 -13.65
CA VAL A 13 33.85 2.54 -14.03
C VAL A 13 34.76 2.55 -12.80
N MET A 14 34.92 1.42 -12.12
CA MET A 14 36.08 1.17 -11.26
C MET A 14 36.23 -0.34 -10.96
N ALA A 15 36.41 -1.14 -12.01
CA ALA A 15 37.12 -2.40 -11.88
C ALA A 15 38.57 -2.12 -12.35
N LEU A 16 39.40 -1.58 -11.48
CA LEU A 16 40.83 -1.46 -11.73
C LEU A 16 41.53 -2.69 -11.16
N ALA A 17 42.14 -3.49 -12.04
CA ALA A 17 43.03 -4.57 -11.67
C ALA A 17 44.26 -3.95 -10.92
N ALA A 18 44.40 -4.27 -9.65
CA ALA A 18 45.62 -3.95 -8.90
C ALA A 18 46.60 -5.08 -9.04
N THR A 19 47.70 -4.84 -9.78
CA THR A 19 48.92 -5.65 -9.69
C THR A 19 49.63 -5.30 -8.38
N ALA A 20 49.74 -6.29 -7.49
CA ALA A 20 50.48 -6.16 -6.24
C ALA A 20 51.98 -6.08 -6.52
N THR A 21 52.64 -5.02 -6.09
CA THR A 21 54.07 -4.97 -5.87
C THR A 21 54.33 -4.99 -4.36
N GLU A 22 54.85 -6.07 -3.85
CA GLU A 22 55.35 -6.19 -2.47
C GLU A 22 56.55 -5.28 -2.27
N ALA A 23 56.42 -4.33 -1.35
CA ALA A 23 57.55 -3.61 -0.78
C ALA A 23 57.53 -3.85 0.73
N CYS A 24 58.43 -4.70 1.18
CA CYS A 24 58.70 -5.01 2.57
C CYS A 24 59.49 -3.87 3.21
N GLY A 25 58.84 -3.09 4.10
CA GLY A 25 59.49 -2.05 4.92
C GLY A 25 58.98 -2.12 6.36
N THR A 26 59.74 -2.83 7.25
CA THR A 26 59.40 -2.95 8.67
C THR A 26 59.94 -1.75 9.44
N GLY A 27 59.19 -0.66 9.46
CA GLY A 27 59.29 0.42 10.43
C GLY A 27 58.02 0.49 11.28
N PRO A 28 58.08 0.91 12.59
CA PRO A 28 56.86 1.11 13.34
C PRO A 28 56.01 2.17 12.64
N ALA A 29 54.80 1.80 12.26
CA ALA A 29 53.85 2.73 11.65
C ALA A 29 53.65 3.92 12.59
N PRO A 30 53.71 5.17 12.08
CA PRO A 30 53.42 6.33 12.90
C PRO A 30 51.98 6.23 13.43
N PRO A 31 51.67 6.75 14.62
CA PRO A 31 50.35 6.73 15.17
C PRO A 31 49.38 7.37 14.16
N SER A 32 48.33 6.66 13.80
CA SER A 32 47.42 7.03 12.70
C SER A 32 46.67 8.34 12.92
N ASP A 33 46.56 8.81 14.17
CA ASP A 33 46.07 10.17 14.48
C ASP A 33 46.85 11.25 13.72
N SER A 34 48.17 11.07 13.52
CA SER A 34 49.01 12.04 12.81
C SER A 34 48.73 12.07 11.29
N MET A 35 48.41 10.92 10.70
CA MET A 35 48.06 10.82 9.27
C MET A 35 46.71 11.49 8.98
N LEU A 36 45.70 11.18 9.77
CA LEU A 36 44.36 11.76 9.64
C LEU A 36 44.30 13.25 10.03
N ALA A 37 45.20 13.70 10.92
CA ALA A 37 45.32 15.11 11.32
C ALA A 37 46.13 15.96 10.31
N SER A 38 46.67 15.36 9.26
CA SER A 38 47.47 16.11 8.28
C SER A 38 46.62 17.16 7.54
N ALA A 39 47.18 18.34 7.31
CA ALA A 39 46.54 19.42 6.57
C ALA A 39 46.61 19.24 5.03
N LEU A 40 46.92 18.05 4.55
CA LEU A 40 47.01 17.73 3.13
C LEU A 40 45.63 17.73 2.48
N PRO A 41 45.51 18.13 1.23
CA PRO A 41 44.21 18.16 0.52
C PRO A 41 43.63 16.76 0.24
N GLY A 42 44.45 15.70 0.30
CA GLY A 42 44.02 14.32 0.13
C GLY A 42 44.88 13.35 0.97
N ILE A 43 44.24 12.33 1.52
CA ILE A 43 44.87 11.29 2.36
C ILE A 43 44.57 9.93 1.71
N THR A 44 45.62 9.17 1.37
CA THR A 44 45.48 7.75 1.01
C THR A 44 45.77 6.90 2.25
N LEU A 45 44.77 6.14 2.70
CA LEU A 45 44.95 5.17 3.79
C LEU A 45 45.38 3.83 3.19
N PRO A 46 46.63 3.38 3.43
CA PRO A 46 47.09 2.10 2.97
C PRO A 46 46.40 0.93 3.69
N ALA A 47 46.58 -0.27 3.19
CA ALA A 47 46.14 -1.48 3.89
C ALA A 47 46.70 -1.55 5.30
N GLY A 48 45.88 -1.98 6.26
CA GLY A 48 46.25 -2.07 7.66
C GLY A 48 45.27 -1.32 8.58
N LYS A 49 45.57 -1.39 9.89
CA LYS A 49 44.73 -0.81 10.94
C LYS A 49 45.21 0.60 11.29
N HIS A 50 44.32 1.59 11.16
CA HIS A 50 44.53 2.99 11.50
C HIS A 50 43.73 3.31 12.76
N PHE A 51 44.41 3.64 13.84
CA PHE A 51 43.79 3.82 15.14
C PHE A 51 43.48 5.30 15.42
N VAL A 52 42.24 5.59 15.82
CA VAL A 52 41.76 6.91 16.24
C VAL A 52 41.59 6.91 17.76
N SER A 53 42.55 7.46 18.49
CA SER A 53 42.60 7.49 19.95
C SER A 53 41.91 8.71 20.57
N SER A 54 41.70 9.76 19.78
CA SER A 54 41.04 11.00 20.19
C SER A 54 39.98 11.45 19.20
N SER A 55 38.97 12.19 19.67
CA SER A 55 37.99 12.78 18.76
C SER A 55 38.65 13.77 17.82
N MET A 56 38.38 13.64 16.52
CA MET A 56 39.01 14.50 15.52
C MET A 56 38.09 14.81 14.36
N THR A 57 38.37 15.90 13.64
CA THR A 57 37.68 16.30 12.41
C THR A 57 38.68 16.31 11.26
N VAL A 58 38.37 15.53 10.21
CA VAL A 58 39.17 15.46 8.99
C VAL A 58 38.46 16.20 7.87
N ARG A 59 39.12 17.21 7.30
CA ARG A 59 38.63 18.03 6.20
C ARG A 59 39.17 17.61 4.82
N ALA A 60 40.26 16.84 4.86
CA ALA A 60 40.86 16.28 3.65
C ALA A 60 39.98 15.22 3.02
N ASP A 61 40.11 15.02 1.71
CA ASP A 61 39.55 13.88 1.03
C ASP A 61 40.30 12.60 1.41
N ILE A 62 39.57 11.53 1.69
CA ILE A 62 40.17 10.26 2.10
C ILE A 62 39.86 9.21 1.04
N GLN A 63 40.91 8.53 0.59
CA GLN A 63 40.83 7.31 -0.21
C GLN A 63 41.37 6.14 0.62
N ALA A 64 40.48 5.27 1.10
CA ALA A 64 40.89 4.05 1.78
C ALA A 64 41.19 2.94 0.76
N MET A 65 42.38 2.35 0.86
CA MET A 65 42.79 1.25 0.00
C MET A 65 42.19 -0.09 0.48
N PRO A 66 42.08 -1.10 -0.37
CA PRO A 66 41.66 -2.44 0.05
C PRO A 66 42.46 -2.96 1.25
N GLY A 67 41.78 -3.42 2.29
CA GLY A 67 42.38 -3.87 3.54
C GLY A 67 42.70 -2.77 4.56
N ALA A 68 42.42 -1.49 4.26
CA ALA A 68 42.47 -0.43 5.25
C ALA A 68 41.28 -0.50 6.22
N THR A 69 41.52 -0.37 7.51
CA THR A 69 40.50 -0.25 8.56
C THR A 69 40.79 0.92 9.48
N ILE A 70 39.77 1.61 9.93
CA ILE A 70 39.85 2.72 10.87
C ILE A 70 39.19 2.28 12.18
N ASP A 71 40.00 2.07 13.22
CA ASP A 71 39.56 1.62 14.55
C ASP A 71 39.41 2.80 15.49
N ILE A 72 38.17 3.10 15.89
CA ILE A 72 37.86 4.27 16.67
C ILE A 72 37.65 3.89 18.14
N ALA A 73 38.42 4.50 19.03
CA ALA A 73 38.37 4.20 20.47
C ALA A 73 37.00 4.55 21.08
N ALA A 74 36.66 3.86 22.18
CA ALA A 74 35.41 4.08 22.93
C ALA A 74 35.23 5.56 23.31
N GLY A 75 34.03 6.09 23.11
CA GLY A 75 33.67 7.47 23.41
C GLY A 75 34.34 8.53 22.52
N LYS A 76 35.02 8.11 21.45
CA LYS A 76 35.62 9.03 20.48
C LYS A 76 34.78 9.11 19.22
N THR A 77 34.90 10.24 18.52
CA THR A 77 34.18 10.50 17.26
C THR A 77 35.17 10.92 16.17
N LEU A 78 35.10 10.23 15.04
CA LEU A 78 35.76 10.65 13.81
C LEU A 78 34.75 11.40 12.94
N THR A 79 34.95 12.72 12.78
CA THR A 79 34.11 13.56 11.91
C THR A 79 34.80 13.72 10.56
N LEU A 80 34.14 13.31 9.48
CA LEU A 80 34.63 13.43 8.11
C LEU A 80 33.86 14.55 7.39
N LEU A 81 34.55 15.55 6.88
CA LEU A 81 34.01 16.69 6.14
C LEU A 81 34.47 16.72 4.67
N GLY A 82 35.60 16.06 4.34
CA GLY A 82 36.08 15.84 2.99
C GLY A 82 35.25 14.80 2.22
N ASP A 83 35.67 14.48 0.99
CA ASP A 83 35.17 13.30 0.29
C ASP A 83 35.71 12.02 0.93
N PHE A 84 34.94 10.94 0.86
CA PHE A 84 35.35 9.64 1.40
C PHE A 84 35.08 8.54 0.37
N GLN A 85 36.14 7.87 -0.05
CA GLN A 85 36.08 6.76 -0.99
C GLN A 85 36.73 5.53 -0.39
N ALA A 86 36.04 4.40 -0.43
CA ALA A 86 36.52 3.15 0.14
C ALA A 86 35.93 1.95 -0.64
N PRO A 87 36.59 0.79 -0.61
CA PRO A 87 36.00 -0.44 -1.12
C PRO A 87 34.77 -0.84 -0.29
N LEU A 88 33.89 -1.67 -0.88
CA LEU A 88 32.72 -2.23 -0.19
C LEU A 88 33.15 -3.38 0.74
N ALA A 89 33.79 -3.01 1.83
CA ALA A 89 34.35 -3.90 2.86
C ALA A 89 34.32 -3.18 4.21
N PRO A 90 34.47 -3.87 5.35
CA PRO A 90 34.55 -3.24 6.66
C PRO A 90 35.72 -2.25 6.74
N ILE A 91 35.40 -0.98 6.93
CA ILE A 91 36.37 0.12 7.07
C ILE A 91 36.37 0.64 8.49
N PHE A 92 35.17 0.95 9.04
CA PHE A 92 35.03 1.50 10.37
C PHE A 92 34.87 0.38 11.40
N THR A 93 35.78 0.34 12.37
CA THR A 93 35.79 -0.67 13.44
C THR A 93 35.94 0.02 14.81
N GLY A 94 35.81 -0.76 15.88
CA GLY A 94 35.90 -0.25 17.24
C GLY A 94 34.57 0.33 17.77
N PRO A 95 34.51 0.66 19.07
CA PRO A 95 33.29 1.11 19.75
C PRO A 95 33.03 2.62 19.64
N GLY A 96 33.87 3.36 18.92
CA GLY A 96 33.71 4.80 18.71
C GLY A 96 32.66 5.11 17.63
N ARG A 97 32.51 6.38 17.29
CA ARG A 97 31.51 6.88 16.35
C ARG A 97 32.14 7.49 15.10
N VAL A 98 31.45 7.34 13.96
CA VAL A 98 31.74 8.09 12.75
C VAL A 98 30.63 9.12 12.54
N ASP A 99 31.00 10.34 12.18
CA ASP A 99 30.10 11.41 11.78
C ASP A 99 30.46 11.87 10.36
N MET A 100 29.56 11.64 9.42
CA MET A 100 29.68 12.02 8.02
C MET A 100 28.52 12.93 7.58
N LEU A 101 27.81 13.57 8.52
CA LEU A 101 26.68 14.45 8.19
C LEU A 101 27.09 15.64 7.32
N GLY A 102 28.33 16.11 7.47
CA GLY A 102 28.92 17.16 6.64
C GLY A 102 29.89 16.66 5.56
N CYS A 103 29.99 15.36 5.35
CA CYS A 103 30.87 14.75 4.37
C CYS A 103 30.44 15.09 2.93
N ARG A 104 31.41 15.27 2.04
CA ARG A 104 31.13 15.50 0.61
C ARG A 104 30.88 14.23 -0.17
N ALA A 105 31.12 13.05 0.38
CA ALA A 105 30.74 11.80 -0.23
C ALA A 105 29.22 11.80 -0.54
N PRO A 106 28.79 11.37 -1.72
CA PRO A 106 27.37 11.40 -2.11
C PRO A 106 26.50 10.44 -1.29
N ALA A 107 27.09 9.40 -0.73
CA ALA A 107 26.41 8.37 0.05
C ALA A 107 27.41 7.55 0.87
N ALA A 108 26.90 6.83 1.86
CA ALA A 108 27.63 5.80 2.61
C ALA A 108 27.06 4.41 2.33
N TYR A 109 27.87 3.39 2.54
CA TYR A 109 27.53 1.98 2.32
C TYR A 109 27.61 1.24 3.66
N PRO A 110 26.61 0.43 4.03
CA PRO A 110 26.63 -0.27 5.33
C PRO A 110 27.77 -1.30 5.43
N GLU A 111 28.31 -1.76 4.30
CA GLU A 111 29.50 -2.60 4.27
C GLU A 111 30.72 -1.95 4.93
N TRP A 112 30.81 -0.63 4.93
CA TRP A 112 31.87 0.10 5.64
C TRP A 112 31.82 -0.09 7.17
N TRP A 113 30.65 -0.44 7.72
CA TRP A 113 30.45 -0.81 9.13
C TRP A 113 30.32 -2.30 9.35
N GLY A 114 30.59 -3.11 8.32
CA GLY A 114 30.64 -4.55 8.43
C GLY A 114 29.35 -5.27 8.07
N ALA A 115 28.38 -4.66 7.38
CA ALA A 115 27.30 -5.41 6.79
C ALA A 115 27.86 -6.40 5.78
N THR A 116 27.37 -7.63 5.80
CA THR A 116 27.73 -8.66 4.83
C THR A 116 26.61 -8.89 3.84
N ARG A 117 27.01 -9.23 2.64
CA ARG A 117 26.10 -9.61 1.56
C ARG A 117 25.93 -11.12 1.54
N ASP A 118 24.67 -11.55 1.40
CA ASP A 118 24.33 -12.96 1.13
C ASP A 118 24.77 -13.95 2.22
N ASP A 119 25.04 -13.47 3.42
CA ASP A 119 25.44 -14.30 4.57
C ASP A 119 24.32 -14.34 5.62
N SER A 120 23.54 -15.42 5.61
CA SER A 120 22.42 -15.62 6.55
C SER A 120 22.85 -15.86 7.99
N ALA A 121 24.14 -16.13 8.27
CA ALA A 121 24.66 -16.28 9.61
C ALA A 121 25.11 -14.93 10.23
N HIS A 122 25.22 -13.88 9.41
CA HIS A 122 25.66 -12.57 9.85
C HIS A 122 24.47 -11.61 10.04
N ASP A 123 24.41 -10.95 11.20
CA ASP A 123 23.45 -9.90 11.48
C ASP A 123 23.96 -8.55 10.98
N SER A 124 23.40 -8.07 9.86
CA SER A 124 23.74 -6.77 9.27
C SER A 124 23.05 -5.58 9.96
N LEU A 125 22.12 -5.79 10.90
CA LEU A 125 21.36 -4.71 11.54
C LEU A 125 22.21 -3.67 12.26
N PRO A 126 23.27 -4.04 13.02
CA PRO A 126 24.16 -3.05 13.66
C PRO A 126 24.83 -2.14 12.63
N ALA A 127 25.30 -2.69 11.52
CA ALA A 127 25.96 -1.94 10.46
C ALA A 127 25.00 -1.01 9.70
N LEU A 128 23.78 -1.45 9.41
CA LEU A 128 22.72 -0.61 8.83
C LEU A 128 22.42 0.60 9.72
N ARG A 129 22.27 0.37 11.04
CA ARG A 129 22.02 1.43 12.01
C ARG A 129 23.18 2.41 12.10
N ALA A 130 24.41 1.92 12.14
CA ALA A 130 25.62 2.75 12.24
C ALA A 130 25.81 3.62 10.99
N CYS A 131 25.64 3.06 9.81
CA CYS A 131 25.70 3.77 8.54
C CYS A 131 24.66 4.90 8.47
N LEU A 132 23.41 4.60 8.80
CA LEU A 132 22.32 5.58 8.77
C LEU A 132 22.48 6.68 9.83
N ALA A 133 23.07 6.36 10.98
CA ALA A 133 23.41 7.36 11.99
C ALA A 133 24.53 8.30 11.53
N ALA A 134 25.50 7.77 10.77
CA ALA A 134 26.67 8.51 10.32
C ALA A 134 26.39 9.42 9.11
N HIS A 135 25.59 8.98 8.12
CA HIS A 135 25.40 9.70 6.86
C HIS A 135 23.92 9.84 6.49
N PRO A 136 23.49 10.98 5.88
CA PRO A 136 22.08 11.19 5.52
C PRO A 136 21.62 10.34 4.33
N VAL A 137 22.53 9.83 3.52
CA VAL A 137 22.23 9.00 2.35
C VAL A 137 22.93 7.65 2.49
N MET A 138 22.17 6.56 2.44
CA MET A 138 22.65 5.20 2.44
C MET A 138 22.33 4.53 1.11
N LEU A 139 23.31 3.85 0.52
CA LEU A 139 23.13 2.99 -0.64
C LEU A 139 23.34 1.53 -0.26
N LEU A 140 22.41 0.69 -0.70
CA LEU A 140 22.44 -0.75 -0.53
C LEU A 140 22.70 -1.42 -1.88
N GLY A 141 23.62 -2.36 -1.92
CA GLY A 141 23.93 -3.13 -3.15
C GLY A 141 22.83 -4.14 -3.50
N ALA A 142 22.96 -4.73 -4.68
CA ALA A 142 22.15 -5.89 -5.07
C ALA A 142 22.64 -7.12 -4.28
N ALA A 143 21.98 -7.42 -3.17
CA ALA A 143 22.37 -8.47 -2.22
C ALA A 143 21.28 -8.70 -1.18
N ASP A 144 21.38 -9.79 -0.45
CA ASP A 144 20.59 -10.13 0.71
C ASP A 144 21.29 -9.63 1.98
N TYR A 145 20.61 -8.78 2.77
CA TYR A 145 21.06 -8.32 4.08
C TYR A 145 20.16 -8.93 5.16
N PHE A 146 20.70 -9.87 5.92
CA PHE A 146 19.99 -10.54 7.00
C PHE A 146 20.02 -9.69 8.27
N ILE A 147 18.89 -9.58 8.96
CA ILE A 147 18.73 -8.80 10.19
C ILE A 147 18.04 -9.64 11.28
N SER A 148 18.53 -9.51 12.52
CA SER A 148 18.01 -10.29 13.65
C SER A 148 16.71 -9.73 14.25
N ASP A 149 16.44 -8.44 14.07
CA ASP A 149 15.30 -7.72 14.64
C ASP A 149 14.82 -6.63 13.68
N THR A 150 13.72 -5.96 13.99
CA THR A 150 13.19 -4.84 13.22
C THR A 150 14.21 -3.72 13.03
N TRP A 151 14.43 -3.31 11.80
CA TRP A 151 15.23 -2.12 11.51
C TRP A 151 14.39 -0.86 11.70
N LYS A 152 14.54 -0.21 12.85
CA LYS A 152 13.85 1.04 13.19
C LYS A 152 14.60 2.25 12.66
N ILE A 153 13.88 3.10 11.93
CA ILE A 153 14.37 4.37 11.36
C ILE A 153 13.57 5.49 12.02
N GLU A 154 14.19 6.13 13.00
CA GLU A 154 13.59 7.18 13.85
C GLU A 154 14.25 8.55 13.63
N THR A 155 15.16 8.65 12.66
CA THR A 155 15.90 9.88 12.34
C THR A 155 15.38 10.48 11.04
N SER A 156 14.94 11.73 11.11
CA SER A 156 14.43 12.49 9.96
C SER A 156 15.50 12.80 8.91
N HIS A 157 15.06 13.17 7.71
CA HIS A 157 15.91 13.60 6.58
C HIS A 157 16.93 12.52 6.17
N ARG A 158 16.46 11.29 6.00
CA ARG A 158 17.27 10.15 5.54
C ARG A 158 16.83 9.67 4.17
N ARG A 159 17.81 9.27 3.37
CA ARG A 159 17.62 8.64 2.07
C ARG A 159 18.25 7.26 2.07
N ILE A 160 17.46 6.24 1.79
CA ILE A 160 17.87 4.85 1.84
C ILE A 160 17.46 4.22 0.52
N TRP A 161 18.43 3.89 -0.33
CA TRP A 161 18.18 3.42 -1.66
C TRP A 161 18.84 2.07 -1.91
N GLY A 162 18.03 1.11 -2.33
CA GLY A 162 18.48 -0.18 -2.81
C GLY A 162 18.81 -0.18 -4.30
N ALA A 163 19.28 -1.31 -4.79
CA ALA A 163 19.62 -1.51 -6.21
C ALA A 163 18.39 -1.84 -7.08
N GLY A 164 17.26 -2.20 -6.50
CA GLY A 164 16.02 -2.58 -7.18
C GLY A 164 15.23 -3.60 -6.38
N LYS A 165 13.99 -3.86 -6.80
CA LYS A 165 13.20 -5.00 -6.32
C LYS A 165 13.80 -6.29 -6.85
N ASN A 166 13.75 -7.36 -6.07
CA ASN A 166 14.19 -8.68 -6.51
C ASN A 166 13.02 -9.45 -7.13
N TRP A 167 12.82 -9.32 -8.43
CA TRP A 167 11.78 -10.05 -9.16
C TRP A 167 12.40 -11.26 -9.84
N GLY A 168 12.27 -12.43 -9.23
CA GLY A 168 12.46 -13.71 -9.91
C GLY A 168 13.84 -14.33 -9.86
N GLY A 169 14.77 -13.89 -9.00
CA GLY A 169 16.04 -14.60 -8.82
C GLY A 169 16.94 -13.96 -7.76
N PRO A 170 17.83 -14.72 -7.15
CA PRO A 170 18.78 -14.22 -6.17
C PRO A 170 19.68 -13.14 -6.79
N HIS A 171 20.02 -12.12 -6.01
CA HIS A 171 20.99 -11.05 -6.32
C HIS A 171 20.62 -10.10 -7.49
N GLN A 172 19.34 -10.05 -7.91
CA GLN A 172 18.90 -9.10 -8.92
C GLN A 172 18.53 -7.72 -8.35
N GLY A 173 18.36 -7.63 -7.03
CA GLY A 173 18.01 -6.41 -6.31
C GLY A 173 18.50 -6.43 -4.88
N THR A 174 18.10 -5.46 -4.11
CA THR A 174 18.36 -5.40 -2.67
C THR A 174 17.24 -6.08 -1.90
N ARG A 175 17.61 -6.97 -0.96
CA ARG A 175 16.66 -7.57 -0.02
C ARG A 175 17.10 -7.30 1.41
N ILE A 176 16.16 -6.86 2.24
CA ILE A 176 16.32 -6.85 3.69
C ILE A 176 15.50 -8.01 4.25
N ILE A 177 16.16 -8.96 4.89
CA ILE A 177 15.56 -10.22 5.32
C ILE A 177 15.59 -10.32 6.85
N VAL A 178 14.43 -10.19 7.51
CA VAL A 178 14.34 -10.48 8.93
C VAL A 178 14.28 -11.99 9.18
N VAL A 179 15.10 -12.47 10.11
CA VAL A 179 15.17 -13.91 10.40
C VAL A 179 14.00 -14.43 11.25
N SER A 180 13.20 -13.55 11.84
CA SER A 180 12.06 -13.88 12.73
C SER A 180 10.71 -13.77 12.02
N GLY A 181 9.77 -14.66 12.38
CA GLY A 181 8.39 -14.65 11.88
C GLY A 181 7.48 -13.60 12.54
N ASP A 182 7.85 -13.06 13.70
CA ASP A 182 7.04 -12.16 14.54
C ASP A 182 7.53 -10.70 14.57
N ARG A 183 8.56 -10.36 13.81
CA ARG A 183 9.13 -9.01 13.73
C ARG A 183 8.74 -8.33 12.42
N ASP A 184 8.57 -7.01 12.45
CA ASP A 184 8.55 -6.20 11.24
C ASP A 184 9.94 -6.24 10.59
N VAL A 185 10.01 -6.05 9.26
CA VAL A 185 11.33 -5.93 8.62
C VAL A 185 11.86 -4.52 8.83
N VAL A 186 11.10 -3.52 8.41
CA VAL A 186 11.46 -2.11 8.57
C VAL A 186 10.32 -1.36 9.27
N GLN A 187 10.68 -0.52 10.24
CA GLN A 187 9.76 0.46 10.84
C GLN A 187 10.26 1.87 10.61
N LEU A 188 9.41 2.72 10.02
CA LEU A 188 9.61 4.16 9.93
C LEU A 188 8.80 4.86 11.03
N GLY A 189 9.47 5.65 11.87
CA GLY A 189 8.84 6.43 12.94
C GLY A 189 8.79 5.70 14.27
N PHE A 190 7.92 6.16 15.15
CA PHE A 190 7.98 5.91 16.57
C PHE A 190 6.93 4.91 17.06
N ASP A 191 7.21 4.16 18.12
CA ASP A 191 6.24 3.23 18.72
C ASP A 191 5.07 3.94 19.41
N THR A 192 5.32 5.13 19.93
CA THR A 192 4.32 5.97 20.61
C THR A 192 4.10 7.27 19.85
N PRO A 193 2.85 7.80 19.82
CA PRO A 193 2.59 9.06 19.15
C PRO A 193 3.39 10.19 19.81
N PRO A 194 4.16 10.96 19.04
CA PRO A 194 4.79 12.18 19.53
C PRO A 194 3.74 13.22 19.93
N GLY A 195 4.08 14.13 20.83
CA GLY A 195 3.15 15.13 21.34
C GLY A 195 2.62 16.15 20.32
N SER A 196 3.25 16.23 19.13
CA SER A 196 2.83 17.11 18.04
C SER A 196 3.25 16.55 16.68
N VAL A 197 2.58 16.97 15.59
CA VAL A 197 2.97 16.61 14.21
C VAL A 197 4.38 17.09 13.85
N GLY A 198 4.84 18.22 14.41
CA GLY A 198 6.20 18.71 14.21
C GLY A 198 7.28 17.79 14.78
N SER A 199 6.90 16.85 15.64
CA SER A 199 7.80 15.83 16.22
C SER A 199 7.69 14.47 15.49
N TYR A 200 6.91 14.37 14.40
CA TYR A 200 6.84 13.17 13.59
C TYR A 200 8.15 12.92 12.84
N LEU A 201 8.36 11.68 12.42
CA LEU A 201 9.47 11.37 11.52
C LEU A 201 9.27 12.11 10.18
N GLN A 202 10.26 12.90 9.76
CA GLN A 202 10.11 13.78 8.60
C GLN A 202 11.05 13.42 7.47
N SER A 203 10.52 13.56 6.22
CA SER A 203 11.31 13.55 4.98
C SER A 203 12.25 12.34 4.86
N VAL A 204 11.72 11.14 5.11
CA VAL A 204 12.44 9.90 4.83
C VAL A 204 12.10 9.43 3.43
N ASP A 205 13.12 9.07 2.68
CA ASP A 205 13.04 8.58 1.31
C ASP A 205 13.59 7.15 1.26
N LEU A 206 12.71 6.15 1.14
CA LEU A 206 13.04 4.72 1.12
C LEU A 206 12.68 4.14 -0.26
N ARG A 207 13.67 3.59 -0.99
CA ARG A 207 13.43 3.16 -2.37
C ARG A 207 14.11 1.85 -2.76
N TRP A 208 13.47 1.16 -3.70
CA TRP A 208 14.01 0.11 -4.57
C TRP A 208 14.62 -1.08 -3.83
N MET A 209 13.82 -1.74 -3.04
CA MET A 209 14.21 -2.96 -2.33
C MET A 209 13.03 -3.88 -2.07
N GLU A 210 13.34 -5.12 -1.77
CA GLU A 210 12.41 -6.11 -1.25
C GLU A 210 12.57 -6.22 0.26
N LEU A 211 11.45 -6.28 0.96
CA LEU A 211 11.36 -6.57 2.38
C LEU A 211 10.84 -7.98 2.55
N ALA A 212 11.67 -8.89 3.04
CA ALA A 212 11.37 -10.32 3.13
C ALA A 212 11.60 -10.88 4.53
N ARG A 213 11.27 -12.15 4.73
CA ARG A 213 11.55 -12.89 5.95
C ARG A 213 11.98 -14.32 5.65
N SER A 214 12.85 -14.88 6.47
CA SER A 214 13.28 -16.29 6.32
C SER A 214 12.42 -17.26 7.11
N ALA A 215 11.70 -16.79 8.15
CA ALA A 215 10.76 -17.61 8.93
C ALA A 215 9.32 -17.32 8.51
N PRO A 216 8.41 -18.32 8.55
CA PRO A 216 6.99 -18.11 8.28
C PRO A 216 6.40 -17.01 9.16
N PRO A 217 5.55 -16.14 8.61
CA PRO A 217 4.98 -15.04 9.38
C PRO A 217 3.98 -15.54 10.41
N LYS A 218 4.09 -15.06 11.64
CA LYS A 218 3.15 -15.35 12.72
C LYS A 218 2.04 -14.32 12.73
N ALA A 219 0.78 -14.80 12.67
CA ALA A 219 -0.38 -13.95 12.86
C ALA A 219 -0.62 -13.76 14.36
N THR A 220 -0.49 -12.52 14.84
CA THR A 220 -1.01 -12.12 16.15
C THR A 220 -2.44 -11.56 16.00
N ALA A 221 -3.24 -11.54 17.07
CA ALA A 221 -4.68 -11.27 16.98
C ALA A 221 -5.04 -9.94 16.31
N ASP A 222 -4.26 -8.86 16.53
CA ASP A 222 -4.63 -7.52 16.10
C ASP A 222 -3.59 -6.78 15.26
N ASP A 223 -2.31 -7.19 15.28
CA ASP A 223 -1.23 -6.43 14.66
C ASP A 223 -0.11 -7.38 14.22
N GLY A 224 -0.31 -8.06 13.11
CA GLY A 224 0.68 -9.02 12.60
C GLY A 224 1.99 -8.33 12.18
N ALA A 225 3.04 -9.14 12.07
CA ALA A 225 4.34 -8.72 11.58
C ALA A 225 4.24 -8.15 10.15
N ALA A 226 4.73 -6.93 9.96
CA ALA A 226 4.67 -6.22 8.70
C ALA A 226 5.99 -6.29 7.91
N GLY A 227 5.90 -6.15 6.60
CA GLY A 227 7.08 -5.86 5.77
C GLY A 227 7.57 -4.45 6.08
N LEU A 228 6.73 -3.46 5.87
CA LEU A 228 7.01 -2.06 6.22
C LEU A 228 5.94 -1.53 7.17
N ARG A 229 6.38 -1.03 8.34
CA ARG A 229 5.52 -0.32 9.28
C ARG A 229 5.85 1.17 9.28
N ILE A 230 4.85 2.02 9.04
CA ILE A 230 4.98 3.49 9.04
C ILE A 230 4.13 4.04 10.18
N ARG A 231 4.75 4.73 11.11
CA ARG A 231 4.09 5.31 12.27
C ARG A 231 4.49 6.75 12.47
N PHE A 232 3.51 7.66 12.59
CA PHE A 232 3.73 9.07 12.91
C PHE A 232 4.79 9.70 12.01
N SER A 233 4.54 9.64 10.71
CA SER A 233 5.43 10.17 9.66
C SER A 233 4.83 11.40 8.98
N PHE A 234 5.70 12.26 8.49
CA PHE A 234 5.35 13.46 7.76
C PHE A 234 6.27 13.63 6.54
N ASP A 235 5.70 13.87 5.37
CA ASP A 235 6.46 14.12 4.13
C ASP A 235 7.47 13.00 3.80
N CYS A 236 7.03 11.75 3.88
CA CYS A 236 7.86 10.59 3.54
C CYS A 236 7.53 10.06 2.13
N LEU A 237 8.56 9.54 1.46
CA LEU A 237 8.43 8.89 0.15
C LEU A 237 8.91 7.44 0.22
N ILE A 238 8.03 6.54 -0.15
CA ILE A 238 8.28 5.10 -0.25
C ILE A 238 8.07 4.73 -1.72
N GLU A 239 9.11 4.27 -2.39
CA GLU A 239 9.04 4.03 -3.83
C GLU A 239 9.71 2.71 -4.23
N GLY A 240 9.03 1.91 -5.02
CA GLY A 240 9.62 0.70 -5.58
C GLY A 240 9.96 -0.35 -4.51
N ILE A 241 9.12 -0.48 -3.48
CA ILE A 241 9.29 -1.48 -2.43
C ILE A 241 8.40 -2.68 -2.73
N SER A 242 8.92 -3.90 -2.55
CA SER A 242 8.14 -5.14 -2.48
C SER A 242 8.12 -5.66 -1.03
N ALA A 243 6.96 -6.10 -0.56
CA ALA A 243 6.79 -6.68 0.77
C ALA A 243 6.21 -8.10 0.62
N ASP A 244 7.10 -9.11 0.70
CA ASP A 244 6.78 -10.46 0.30
C ASP A 244 6.66 -11.41 1.49
N GLU A 245 5.61 -12.26 1.47
CA GLU A 245 5.31 -13.30 2.46
C GLU A 245 5.08 -12.77 3.89
N HIS A 246 4.41 -11.62 4.04
CA HIS A 246 4.04 -11.03 5.34
C HIS A 246 2.56 -11.25 5.70
N VAL A 247 2.21 -11.14 6.98
CA VAL A 247 0.80 -11.01 7.42
C VAL A 247 0.24 -9.67 7.00
N ILE A 248 1.04 -8.62 7.14
CA ILE A 248 0.75 -7.26 6.67
C ILE A 248 1.90 -6.82 5.77
N GLY A 249 1.61 -6.46 4.52
CA GLY A 249 2.64 -5.91 3.64
C GLY A 249 3.10 -4.55 4.14
N TYR A 250 2.16 -3.60 4.20
CA TYR A 250 2.38 -2.22 4.64
C TYR A 250 1.40 -1.88 5.76
N SER A 251 1.89 -1.50 6.93
CA SER A 251 1.08 -1.03 8.08
C SER A 251 1.31 0.47 8.27
N ILE A 252 0.25 1.29 8.15
CA ILE A 252 0.37 2.75 8.12
C ILE A 252 -0.55 3.35 9.18
N THR A 253 0.04 4.12 10.11
CA THR A 253 -0.68 4.73 11.23
C THR A 253 -0.18 6.14 11.49
N GLY A 254 -1.06 7.14 11.51
CA GLY A 254 -0.70 8.53 11.82
C GLY A 254 0.24 9.15 10.79
N ALA A 255 0.15 8.74 9.53
CA ALA A 255 0.98 9.26 8.45
C ALA A 255 0.30 10.47 7.79
N VAL A 256 1.10 11.51 7.51
CA VAL A 256 0.66 12.78 6.90
C VAL A 256 1.58 13.13 5.74
N TYR A 257 1.04 13.54 4.60
CA TYR A 257 1.79 13.83 3.36
C TYR A 257 2.76 12.72 2.97
N THR A 258 2.34 11.47 3.14
CA THR A 258 3.18 10.31 2.86
C THR A 258 2.79 9.69 1.53
N HIS A 259 3.79 9.44 0.70
CA HIS A 259 3.64 8.90 -0.64
C HIS A 259 4.16 7.46 -0.72
N LEU A 260 3.31 6.55 -1.19
CA LEU A 260 3.70 5.21 -1.62
C LEU A 260 3.55 5.14 -3.14
N ARG A 261 4.61 4.78 -3.85
CA ARG A 261 4.61 4.66 -5.32
C ARG A 261 5.27 3.37 -5.76
N ASP A 262 4.65 2.68 -6.72
CA ASP A 262 5.20 1.43 -7.25
C ASP A 262 5.54 0.42 -6.13
N CYS A 263 4.67 0.33 -5.10
CA CYS A 263 4.82 -0.56 -3.96
C CYS A 263 3.90 -1.77 -4.12
N HIS A 264 4.43 -2.97 -3.88
CA HIS A 264 3.67 -4.19 -4.04
C HIS A 264 3.76 -5.08 -2.80
N ALA A 265 2.67 -5.78 -2.50
CA ALA A 265 2.67 -6.81 -1.47
C ALA A 265 2.21 -8.14 -2.08
N PHE A 266 2.96 -9.18 -1.79
CA PHE A 266 2.69 -10.51 -2.30
C PHE A 266 2.70 -11.55 -1.18
N ARG A 267 1.76 -12.49 -1.23
CA ARG A 267 1.76 -13.63 -0.32
C ARG A 267 1.14 -14.85 -0.96
N SER A 268 1.96 -15.86 -1.23
CA SER A 268 1.53 -17.15 -1.76
C SER A 268 1.29 -18.20 -0.68
N SER A 269 1.99 -18.09 0.45
CA SER A 269 1.91 -19.07 1.51
C SER A 269 0.76 -18.77 2.50
N PRO A 270 0.02 -19.78 2.97
CA PRO A 270 -1.03 -19.58 3.97
C PRO A 270 -0.50 -19.17 5.36
N GLY A 271 0.82 -19.16 5.55
CA GLY A 271 1.44 -18.87 6.84
C GLY A 271 1.44 -20.05 7.82
N ASP A 272 1.76 -19.79 9.08
CA ASP A 272 1.68 -20.79 10.14
C ASP A 272 0.22 -21.23 10.34
N LYS A 273 -0.02 -22.54 10.34
CA LYS A 273 -1.35 -23.14 10.51
C LYS A 273 -1.97 -22.89 11.89
N SER A 274 -1.24 -22.28 12.81
CA SER A 274 -1.70 -21.98 14.18
C SER A 274 -2.61 -20.76 14.31
N GLY A 275 -2.80 -19.97 13.24
CA GLY A 275 -3.68 -18.80 13.20
C GLY A 275 -4.54 -18.75 11.94
N PRO A 276 -5.61 -17.92 11.90
CA PRO A 276 -6.37 -17.74 10.69
C PRO A 276 -5.45 -17.18 9.60
N PRO A 277 -5.48 -17.75 8.38
CA PRO A 277 -4.68 -17.26 7.27
C PRO A 277 -5.18 -15.85 6.90
N ARG A 278 -4.47 -14.83 7.34
CA ARG A 278 -4.79 -13.42 7.12
C ARG A 278 -3.68 -12.75 6.33
N PHE A 279 -4.06 -12.00 5.34
CA PHE A 279 -3.15 -11.14 4.58
C PHE A 279 -3.80 -9.78 4.34
N TRP A 280 -3.22 -8.72 4.89
CA TRP A 280 -3.57 -7.34 4.58
C TRP A 280 -2.39 -6.72 3.84
N ALA A 281 -2.54 -6.56 2.54
CA ALA A 281 -1.41 -6.05 1.75
C ALA A 281 -1.07 -4.60 2.14
N PHE A 282 -2.08 -3.72 2.22
CA PHE A 282 -1.95 -2.35 2.73
C PHE A 282 -2.98 -2.17 3.85
N HIS A 283 -2.51 -2.08 5.07
CA HIS A 283 -3.35 -1.79 6.24
C HIS A 283 -3.13 -0.37 6.71
N LEU A 284 -4.13 0.48 6.49
CA LEU A 284 -4.11 1.89 6.85
C LEU A 284 -5.00 2.07 8.08
N ASP A 285 -4.38 2.24 9.25
CA ASP A 285 -5.10 2.37 10.52
C ASP A 285 -5.27 3.84 10.93
N GLY A 286 -6.45 4.38 10.71
CA GLY A 286 -6.87 5.72 11.15
C GLY A 286 -7.56 5.75 12.51
N ARG A 287 -7.59 4.62 13.26
CA ARG A 287 -8.24 4.53 14.58
C ARG A 287 -7.41 5.11 15.72
N THR A 288 -6.20 5.56 15.46
CA THR A 288 -5.27 6.03 16.49
C THR A 288 -5.79 7.27 17.20
N PRO A 289 -5.80 7.30 18.53
CA PRO A 289 -6.38 8.39 19.28
C PRO A 289 -5.47 9.63 19.36
N ARG A 290 -6.07 10.79 19.14
CA ARG A 290 -5.75 12.07 19.76
C ARG A 290 -4.52 12.87 19.36
N ALA A 291 -3.51 12.33 18.69
CA ALA A 291 -2.37 13.15 18.29
C ALA A 291 -2.67 14.01 17.06
N PHE A 292 -3.55 13.53 16.20
CA PHE A 292 -4.02 14.25 15.01
C PHE A 292 -5.53 14.05 14.83
N PRO A 293 -6.35 15.10 14.65
CA PRO A 293 -7.81 14.97 14.54
C PRO A 293 -8.29 14.17 13.33
N GLY A 294 -7.44 13.85 12.38
CA GLY A 294 -7.76 13.17 11.13
C GLY A 294 -7.22 11.74 10.97
N GLY A 295 -6.56 11.16 11.96
CA GLY A 295 -5.94 9.84 11.78
C GLY A 295 -4.81 9.86 10.77
N ASN A 296 -5.01 9.29 9.59
CA ASN A 296 -4.13 9.45 8.44
C ASN A 296 -4.65 10.60 7.56
N ALA A 297 -3.76 11.44 7.04
CA ALA A 297 -4.14 12.56 6.19
C ALA A 297 -3.18 12.75 5.02
N SER A 298 -3.73 13.12 3.87
CA SER A 298 -2.94 13.35 2.65
C SER A 298 -2.01 12.18 2.33
N LEU A 299 -2.56 10.96 2.38
CA LEU A 299 -1.87 9.76 1.91
C LEU A 299 -2.06 9.63 0.41
N TYR A 300 -0.97 9.35 -0.29
CA TYR A 300 -0.94 9.16 -1.73
C TYR A 300 -0.39 7.77 -2.04
N ILE A 301 -1.28 6.84 -2.43
CA ILE A 301 -0.92 5.47 -2.80
C ILE A 301 -1.13 5.36 -4.31
N ASN A 302 -0.03 5.38 -5.06
CA ASN A 302 -0.06 5.44 -6.51
C ASN A 302 0.68 4.26 -7.14
N ASP A 303 0.08 3.65 -8.18
CA ASP A 303 0.69 2.56 -8.94
C ASP A 303 1.14 1.40 -8.03
N CYS A 304 0.35 1.13 -6.99
CA CYS A 304 0.63 0.09 -5.99
C CYS A 304 -0.26 -1.13 -6.24
N GLY A 305 0.12 -2.27 -5.67
CA GLY A 305 -0.68 -3.46 -5.90
C GLY A 305 -0.48 -4.58 -4.87
N ALA A 306 -1.37 -5.60 -4.98
CA ALA A 306 -1.38 -6.74 -4.08
C ALA A 306 -1.83 -8.01 -4.78
N SER A 307 -1.21 -9.15 -4.45
CA SER A 307 -1.59 -10.45 -5.02
C SER A 307 -1.35 -11.60 -4.04
N THR A 308 -2.15 -12.67 -4.18
CA THR A 308 -1.90 -13.94 -3.48
C THR A 308 -1.38 -15.03 -4.41
N GLY A 309 -1.07 -14.74 -5.66
CA GLY A 309 -0.53 -15.71 -6.62
C GLY A 309 -1.46 -16.89 -6.93
N GLY A 310 -2.77 -16.71 -6.78
CA GLY A 310 -3.76 -17.76 -7.04
C GLY A 310 -3.84 -18.83 -5.96
N SER A 311 -3.17 -18.63 -4.84
CA SER A 311 -3.24 -19.58 -3.74
C SER A 311 -4.61 -19.50 -3.05
N PRO A 312 -5.46 -20.54 -3.11
CA PRO A 312 -6.73 -20.55 -2.39
C PRO A 312 -6.56 -20.57 -0.86
N GLY A 313 -5.32 -20.57 -0.38
CA GLY A 313 -4.97 -20.72 1.03
C GLY A 313 -4.99 -19.43 1.85
N VAL A 314 -5.39 -18.26 1.28
CA VAL A 314 -5.45 -16.98 2.02
C VAL A 314 -6.86 -16.38 1.96
N PRO A 315 -7.89 -17.03 2.57
CA PRO A 315 -9.30 -16.65 2.41
C PRO A 315 -9.66 -15.29 3.05
N GLN A 316 -8.84 -14.73 3.93
CA GLN A 316 -9.05 -13.42 4.56
C GLN A 316 -8.05 -12.38 4.04
N SER A 317 -7.77 -12.42 2.74
CA SER A 317 -6.89 -11.44 2.12
C SER A 317 -7.62 -10.15 1.75
N ILE A 318 -6.99 -9.01 2.04
CA ILE A 318 -7.47 -7.68 1.68
C ILE A 318 -6.33 -6.91 1.00
N GLY A 319 -6.59 -6.35 -0.19
CA GLY A 319 -5.60 -5.56 -0.92
C GLY A 319 -5.28 -4.26 -0.18
N ALA A 320 -6.25 -3.37 -0.03
CA ALA A 320 -6.13 -2.19 0.80
C ALA A 320 -7.24 -2.16 1.86
N TYR A 321 -6.85 -2.17 3.13
CA TYR A 321 -7.77 -2.09 4.26
C TYR A 321 -7.60 -0.76 4.99
N LEU A 322 -8.59 0.11 4.87
CA LEU A 322 -8.64 1.43 5.49
C LEU A 322 -9.60 1.38 6.68
N GLN A 323 -9.09 1.60 7.88
CA GLN A 323 -9.90 1.61 9.11
C GLN A 323 -9.91 2.98 9.77
N GLY A 324 -11.09 3.46 10.19
CA GLY A 324 -11.22 4.69 10.94
C GLY A 324 -11.18 5.95 10.07
N ALA A 325 -10.51 7.01 10.54
CA ALA A 325 -10.51 8.31 9.92
C ALA A 325 -9.39 8.51 8.89
N PHE A 326 -9.77 9.10 7.76
CA PHE A 326 -8.89 9.52 6.68
C PHE A 326 -9.29 10.91 6.21
N ALA A 327 -8.32 11.75 5.85
CA ALA A 327 -8.59 13.03 5.24
C ALA A 327 -7.71 13.23 3.99
N ASP A 328 -8.32 13.79 2.94
CA ASP A 328 -7.62 14.23 1.71
C ASP A 328 -6.66 13.17 1.14
N SER A 329 -7.11 11.93 1.10
CA SER A 329 -6.26 10.78 0.74
C SER A 329 -6.66 10.19 -0.62
N TYR A 330 -5.65 9.68 -1.35
CA TYR A 330 -5.81 9.17 -2.71
C TYR A 330 -5.22 7.76 -2.83
N ILE A 331 -6.00 6.85 -3.39
CA ILE A 331 -5.53 5.55 -3.88
C ILE A 331 -5.77 5.53 -5.38
N GLN A 332 -4.69 5.57 -6.16
CA GLN A 332 -4.73 5.69 -7.60
C GLN A 332 -4.01 4.53 -8.28
N ASN A 333 -4.60 3.98 -9.35
CA ASN A 333 -4.04 2.84 -10.11
C ASN A 333 -3.66 1.67 -9.18
N PHE A 334 -4.53 1.35 -8.23
CA PHE A 334 -4.27 0.27 -7.30
C PHE A 334 -4.76 -1.04 -7.90
N GLU A 335 -3.84 -1.98 -8.09
CA GLU A 335 -4.14 -3.27 -8.71
C GLU A 335 -4.22 -4.38 -7.67
N THR A 336 -5.25 -5.21 -7.73
CA THR A 336 -5.30 -6.47 -6.97
C THR A 336 -5.55 -7.65 -7.87
N SER A 337 -4.89 -8.77 -7.56
CA SER A 337 -5.10 -10.03 -8.26
C SER A 337 -5.28 -11.17 -7.25
N GLN A 338 -6.38 -11.90 -7.40
CA GLN A 338 -6.68 -13.12 -6.64
C GLN A 338 -6.72 -12.91 -5.12
N ILE A 339 -7.26 -11.78 -4.67
CA ILE A 339 -7.43 -11.41 -3.26
C ILE A 339 -8.91 -11.54 -2.87
N ALA A 340 -9.23 -11.88 -1.62
CA ALA A 340 -10.62 -12.03 -1.19
C ALA A 340 -11.39 -10.72 -1.28
N THR A 341 -10.83 -9.60 -0.78
CA THR A 341 -11.41 -8.26 -0.93
C THR A 341 -10.37 -7.30 -1.51
N GLY A 342 -10.69 -6.65 -2.62
CA GLY A 342 -9.75 -5.73 -3.27
C GLY A 342 -9.45 -4.52 -2.40
N ILE A 343 -10.43 -3.65 -2.16
CA ILE A 343 -10.33 -2.48 -1.27
C ILE A 343 -11.46 -2.54 -0.24
N LYS A 344 -11.12 -2.42 1.04
CA LYS A 344 -12.08 -2.34 2.13
C LYS A 344 -11.90 -1.03 2.90
N VAL A 345 -12.99 -0.26 3.04
CA VAL A 345 -13.05 0.93 3.89
C VAL A 345 -14.05 0.67 5.02
N ASP A 346 -13.57 0.70 6.26
CA ASP A 346 -14.40 0.56 7.45
C ASP A 346 -14.30 1.84 8.30
N GLY A 347 -15.37 2.60 8.33
CA GLY A 347 -15.44 3.88 9.04
C GLY A 347 -15.45 3.78 10.56
N GLN A 348 -15.52 2.57 11.13
CA GLN A 348 -15.54 2.42 12.60
C GLN A 348 -14.19 2.75 13.19
N THR A 349 -14.18 3.65 14.17
CA THR A 349 -12.97 3.97 14.95
C THR A 349 -12.75 2.99 16.10
N GLY A 350 -13.74 2.15 16.41
CA GLY A 350 -13.71 1.20 17.52
C GLY A 350 -13.76 1.86 18.90
N LYS A 351 -14.07 3.18 18.99
CA LYS A 351 -14.19 3.91 20.24
C LYS A 351 -15.57 4.52 20.41
N PRO A 352 -16.37 4.09 21.41
CA PRO A 352 -17.61 4.73 21.77
C PRO A 352 -17.38 6.23 22.04
N GLY A 353 -18.16 7.10 21.39
CA GLY A 353 -18.08 8.54 21.54
C GLY A 353 -17.24 9.29 20.48
N ILE A 354 -16.31 8.62 19.78
CA ILE A 354 -15.61 9.22 18.62
C ILE A 354 -16.43 8.97 17.35
N ASP A 355 -17.08 7.80 17.24
CA ASP A 355 -17.96 7.46 16.11
C ASP A 355 -19.21 8.34 16.01
N GLN A 356 -19.47 9.19 17.02
CA GLN A 356 -20.65 10.05 17.07
C GLN A 356 -20.49 11.39 16.35
N GLY A 357 -19.55 11.56 15.44
CA GLY A 357 -19.78 12.66 14.56
C GLY A 357 -18.65 13.57 14.10
N ARG A 358 -17.38 13.23 14.24
CA ARG A 358 -16.31 14.11 13.72
C ARG A 358 -15.13 13.40 13.08
N ALA A 359 -15.00 12.10 13.19
CA ALA A 359 -13.97 11.33 12.51
C ALA A 359 -14.63 10.65 11.31
N GLY A 360 -14.44 11.18 10.14
CA GLY A 360 -14.98 10.63 8.90
C GLY A 360 -13.91 10.35 7.89
N GLN A 361 -14.27 9.66 6.83
CA GLN A 361 -13.43 9.44 5.64
C GLN A 361 -13.57 10.67 4.74
N ALA A 362 -13.13 11.84 5.24
CA ALA A 362 -13.26 13.09 4.51
C ALA A 362 -12.34 13.13 3.29
N ASN A 363 -12.93 13.25 2.09
CA ASN A 363 -12.20 13.32 0.82
C ASN A 363 -11.27 12.13 0.56
N LEU A 364 -11.82 10.92 0.63
CA LEU A 364 -11.10 9.72 0.16
C LEU A 364 -11.41 9.49 -1.32
N HIS A 365 -10.38 9.44 -2.14
CA HIS A 365 -10.52 9.20 -3.57
C HIS A 365 -9.91 7.87 -3.96
N LEU A 366 -10.71 6.99 -4.56
CA LEU A 366 -10.29 5.73 -5.18
C LEU A 366 -10.32 5.93 -6.69
N LEU A 367 -9.16 6.19 -7.29
CA LEU A 367 -9.03 6.56 -8.69
C LEU A 367 -8.51 5.38 -9.53
N MET A 368 -9.28 4.95 -10.50
CA MET A 368 -8.93 3.86 -11.44
C MET A 368 -8.42 2.58 -10.73
N PRO A 369 -9.09 2.06 -9.68
CA PRO A 369 -8.69 0.80 -9.10
C PRO A 369 -8.97 -0.35 -10.06
N ILE A 370 -8.01 -1.28 -10.18
CA ILE A 370 -8.08 -2.49 -11.01
C ILE A 370 -8.15 -3.69 -10.09
N LEU A 371 -9.35 -4.24 -9.91
CA LEU A 371 -9.60 -5.30 -8.93
C LEU A 371 -10.05 -6.58 -9.66
N ASP A 372 -9.12 -7.52 -9.81
CA ASP A 372 -9.33 -8.72 -10.61
C ASP A 372 -9.23 -10.01 -9.79
N GLY A 373 -10.09 -10.96 -10.09
CA GLY A 373 -10.11 -12.29 -9.48
C GLY A 373 -10.41 -12.31 -7.97
N TYR A 374 -11.12 -11.30 -7.42
CA TYR A 374 -11.52 -11.30 -6.01
C TYR A 374 -12.62 -12.33 -5.73
N SER A 375 -12.59 -12.95 -4.54
CA SER A 375 -13.59 -13.98 -4.15
C SER A 375 -14.68 -13.45 -3.21
N GLY A 376 -14.51 -12.29 -2.60
CA GLY A 376 -15.50 -11.58 -1.78
C GLY A 376 -16.05 -10.37 -2.50
N ALA A 377 -15.55 -9.18 -2.18
CA ALA A 377 -15.94 -7.94 -2.84
C ALA A 377 -14.75 -7.25 -3.52
N GLY A 378 -14.98 -6.64 -4.69
CA GLY A 378 -13.97 -5.77 -5.30
C GLY A 378 -13.71 -4.56 -4.40
N ILE A 379 -14.76 -3.78 -4.10
CA ILE A 379 -14.73 -2.66 -3.14
C ILE A 379 -15.80 -2.90 -2.08
N GLU A 380 -15.43 -2.82 -0.81
CA GLU A 380 -16.32 -2.91 0.34
C GLU A 380 -16.25 -1.62 1.15
N LEU A 381 -17.37 -0.89 1.25
CA LEU A 381 -17.51 0.31 2.07
C LEU A 381 -18.48 0.04 3.21
N THR A 382 -18.05 0.18 4.44
CA THR A 382 -18.87 -0.12 5.62
C THR A 382 -18.72 0.96 6.68
N ASN A 383 -19.80 1.28 7.38
CA ASN A 383 -19.82 2.21 8.50
C ASN A 383 -19.31 3.63 8.17
N ILE A 384 -19.53 4.10 6.93
CA ILE A 384 -19.09 5.45 6.53
C ILE A 384 -19.92 6.48 7.29
N SER A 385 -19.26 7.40 7.97
CA SER A 385 -19.89 8.41 8.79
C SER A 385 -20.69 9.43 7.96
N PRO A 386 -21.67 10.14 8.53
CA PRO A 386 -22.42 11.19 7.82
C PRO A 386 -21.54 12.35 7.29
N TYR A 387 -20.34 12.49 7.80
CA TYR A 387 -19.36 13.50 7.36
C TYR A 387 -18.32 12.92 6.38
N GLY A 388 -18.45 11.64 6.03
CA GLY A 388 -17.58 10.98 5.08
C GLY A 388 -17.93 11.34 3.65
N ALA A 389 -16.90 11.46 2.80
CA ALA A 389 -17.03 11.57 1.36
C ALA A 389 -16.03 10.64 0.70
N ILE A 390 -16.52 9.73 -0.13
CA ILE A 390 -15.71 8.75 -0.86
C ILE A 390 -16.06 8.83 -2.34
N ASP A 391 -15.08 9.14 -3.16
CA ASP A 391 -15.21 9.12 -4.61
C ASP A 391 -14.52 7.90 -5.20
N ILE A 392 -15.26 7.11 -5.96
CA ILE A 392 -14.77 5.98 -6.74
C ILE A 392 -14.87 6.37 -8.21
N VAL A 393 -13.72 6.56 -8.84
CA VAL A 393 -13.63 7.05 -10.22
C VAL A 393 -13.03 5.98 -11.10
N ASP A 394 -13.71 5.66 -12.21
CA ASP A 394 -13.29 4.69 -13.21
C ASP A 394 -12.84 3.31 -12.65
N PRO A 395 -13.62 2.68 -11.74
CA PRO A 395 -13.24 1.37 -11.21
C PRO A 395 -13.33 0.28 -12.27
N TYR A 396 -12.36 -0.65 -12.23
CA TYR A 396 -12.49 -1.96 -12.87
C TYR A 396 -12.63 -3.04 -11.80
N CYS A 397 -13.70 -3.83 -11.86
CA CYS A 397 -13.95 -4.94 -10.94
C CYS A 397 -14.30 -6.21 -11.74
N GLY A 398 -13.43 -7.23 -11.66
CA GLY A 398 -13.59 -8.55 -12.27
C GLY A 398 -13.64 -9.66 -11.21
N PRO A 399 -14.84 -10.18 -10.82
CA PRO A 399 -14.98 -11.19 -9.78
C PRO A 399 -14.46 -12.56 -10.21
N ALA A 400 -13.89 -13.31 -9.27
CA ALA A 400 -13.74 -14.76 -9.39
C ALA A 400 -15.10 -15.45 -9.25
N PRO A 401 -15.24 -16.71 -9.71
CA PRO A 401 -16.45 -17.50 -9.50
C PRO A 401 -16.80 -17.62 -8.02
N GLY A 402 -18.06 -17.30 -7.67
CA GLY A 402 -18.56 -17.33 -6.30
C GLY A 402 -18.29 -16.07 -5.49
N ALA A 403 -17.77 -15.02 -6.08
CA ALA A 403 -17.63 -13.71 -5.44
C ALA A 403 -18.99 -13.16 -4.97
N PHE A 404 -18.93 -12.27 -3.96
CA PHE A 404 -20.14 -11.66 -3.41
C PHE A 404 -20.62 -10.45 -4.23
N ALA A 405 -19.77 -9.44 -4.42
CA ALA A 405 -20.14 -8.22 -5.13
C ALA A 405 -18.94 -7.52 -5.79
N GLY A 406 -19.20 -6.78 -6.87
CA GLY A 406 -18.23 -5.83 -7.43
C GLY A 406 -17.98 -4.69 -6.47
N ILE A 407 -19.03 -3.96 -6.10
CA ILE A 407 -19.00 -2.92 -5.08
C ILE A 407 -20.09 -3.21 -4.05
N PHE A 408 -19.70 -3.26 -2.77
CA PHE A 408 -20.61 -3.46 -1.65
C PHE A 408 -20.57 -2.25 -0.71
N ILE A 409 -21.74 -1.65 -0.43
CA ILE A 409 -21.90 -0.50 0.45
C ILE A 409 -22.87 -0.88 1.57
N HIS A 410 -22.42 -0.87 2.82
CA HIS A 410 -23.22 -1.31 3.95
C HIS A 410 -23.15 -0.35 5.13
N GLN A 411 -24.31 -0.04 5.74
CA GLN A 411 -24.40 0.83 6.91
C GLN A 411 -23.67 2.19 6.72
N SER A 412 -23.75 2.76 5.52
CA SER A 412 -23.11 4.02 5.14
C SER A 412 -24.09 5.17 5.22
N ARG A 413 -23.69 6.28 5.84
CA ARG A 413 -24.46 7.54 5.89
C ARG A 413 -23.72 8.70 5.23
N GLY A 414 -22.50 8.47 4.77
CA GLY A 414 -21.69 9.47 4.06
C GLY A 414 -22.01 9.51 2.58
N LEU A 415 -21.48 10.53 1.92
CA LEU A 415 -21.57 10.65 0.48
C LEU A 415 -20.63 9.63 -0.18
N VAL A 416 -21.18 8.76 -1.02
CA VAL A 416 -20.42 7.83 -1.85
C VAL A 416 -20.76 8.09 -3.30
N THR A 417 -19.78 8.48 -4.11
CA THR A 417 -19.95 8.64 -5.56
C THR A 417 -19.20 7.56 -6.30
N ILE A 418 -19.83 6.98 -7.31
CA ILE A 418 -19.23 6.03 -8.25
C ILE A 418 -19.40 6.61 -9.64
N SER A 419 -18.30 6.96 -10.29
CA SER A 419 -18.35 7.62 -11.60
C SER A 419 -17.49 6.90 -12.63
N GLY A 420 -18.06 6.70 -13.83
CA GLY A 420 -17.34 6.02 -14.90
C GLY A 420 -17.06 4.54 -14.61
N GLY A 421 -16.04 4.02 -15.23
CA GLY A 421 -15.51 2.67 -14.99
C GLY A 421 -16.37 1.52 -15.51
N GLN A 422 -15.94 0.31 -15.14
CA GLN A 422 -16.54 -0.91 -15.63
C GLN A 422 -16.46 -2.03 -14.59
N LEU A 423 -17.62 -2.57 -14.21
CA LEU A 423 -17.74 -3.79 -13.42
C LEU A 423 -18.08 -4.94 -14.38
N HIS A 424 -17.29 -6.02 -14.38
CA HIS A 424 -17.31 -7.05 -15.38
C HIS A 424 -17.56 -8.44 -14.80
N GLY A 425 -18.82 -8.81 -14.57
CA GLY A 425 -19.24 -10.07 -13.92
C GLY A 425 -19.32 -11.29 -14.84
N TRP A 426 -18.92 -11.16 -16.10
CA TRP A 426 -19.09 -12.22 -17.10
C TRP A 426 -18.43 -13.55 -16.68
N TYR A 427 -17.21 -13.52 -16.14
CA TYR A 427 -16.50 -14.74 -15.76
C TYR A 427 -17.19 -15.48 -14.59
N ASP A 428 -17.70 -14.75 -13.60
CA ASP A 428 -18.52 -15.33 -12.53
C ASP A 428 -19.80 -15.95 -13.09
N ALA A 429 -20.50 -15.23 -13.96
CA ALA A 429 -21.79 -15.66 -14.51
C ALA A 429 -21.68 -16.92 -15.37
N ILE A 430 -20.66 -17.05 -16.23
CA ILE A 430 -20.48 -18.26 -17.07
C ILE A 430 -20.10 -19.49 -16.25
N ASN A 431 -19.50 -19.31 -15.08
CA ASN A 431 -19.15 -20.38 -14.14
C ASN A 431 -20.26 -20.66 -13.11
N GLY A 432 -21.48 -20.17 -13.34
CA GLY A 432 -22.64 -20.43 -12.50
C GLY A 432 -22.74 -19.55 -11.26
N GLY A 433 -21.87 -18.55 -11.12
CA GLY A 433 -21.89 -17.61 -10.01
C GLY A 433 -23.08 -16.65 -10.03
N ASN A 434 -23.30 -15.96 -8.93
CA ASN A 434 -24.38 -15.00 -8.71
C ASN A 434 -23.90 -13.70 -8.06
N ALA A 435 -22.65 -13.29 -8.32
CA ALA A 435 -22.12 -12.05 -7.84
C ALA A 435 -23.04 -10.86 -8.17
N LEU A 436 -23.18 -9.95 -7.23
CA LEU A 436 -23.83 -8.68 -7.44
C LEU A 436 -22.84 -7.70 -8.09
N GLY A 437 -23.31 -6.90 -9.05
CA GLY A 437 -22.46 -5.84 -9.60
C GLY A 437 -22.25 -4.74 -8.57
N ILE A 438 -23.32 -4.04 -8.18
CA ILE A 438 -23.33 -3.05 -7.10
C ILE A 438 -24.43 -3.44 -6.10
N PHE A 439 -24.05 -3.64 -4.86
CA PHE A 439 -24.98 -3.91 -3.78
C PHE A 439 -24.87 -2.86 -2.69
N ALA A 440 -26.00 -2.25 -2.33
CA ALA A 440 -26.07 -1.30 -1.22
C ALA A 440 -27.16 -1.73 -0.24
N GLN A 441 -26.85 -1.68 1.06
CA GLN A 441 -27.78 -2.05 2.12
C GLN A 441 -27.68 -1.08 3.31
N ASN A 442 -28.82 -0.59 3.80
CA ASN A 442 -28.88 0.37 4.93
C ASN A 442 -27.94 1.57 4.70
N ALA A 443 -27.99 2.17 3.53
CA ALA A 443 -27.07 3.22 3.13
C ALA A 443 -27.82 4.46 2.59
N GLU A 444 -27.19 5.61 2.70
CA GLU A 444 -27.71 6.88 2.19
C GLU A 444 -26.62 7.69 1.48
N GLY A 445 -27.02 8.62 0.60
CA GLY A 445 -26.08 9.50 -0.08
C GLY A 445 -25.28 8.82 -1.21
N ILE A 446 -25.87 7.87 -1.95
CA ILE A 446 -25.15 7.14 -3.01
C ILE A 446 -25.45 7.74 -4.38
N GLY A 447 -24.39 8.12 -5.09
CA GLY A 447 -24.44 8.55 -6.50
C GLY A 447 -23.73 7.58 -7.42
N ILE A 448 -24.41 7.04 -8.45
CA ILE A 448 -23.80 6.25 -9.52
C ILE A 448 -23.99 7.03 -10.81
N SER A 449 -22.92 7.30 -11.54
CA SER A 449 -22.94 8.08 -12.78
C SER A 449 -22.03 7.47 -13.86
N GLY A 450 -22.59 7.10 -15.00
CA GLY A 450 -21.84 6.65 -16.17
C GLY A 450 -21.14 5.29 -16.03
N THR A 451 -21.34 4.59 -14.93
CA THR A 451 -20.72 3.29 -14.65
C THR A 451 -21.32 2.19 -15.53
N LYS A 452 -20.46 1.35 -16.11
CA LYS A 452 -20.86 0.19 -16.91
C LYS A 452 -20.89 -1.05 -16.03
N VAL A 453 -22.04 -1.73 -15.97
CA VAL A 453 -22.23 -3.01 -15.25
C VAL A 453 -22.54 -4.09 -16.27
N ILE A 454 -21.57 -4.96 -16.52
CA ILE A 454 -21.58 -5.89 -17.66
C ILE A 454 -21.54 -7.34 -17.18
N GLY A 455 -22.46 -8.17 -17.70
CA GLY A 455 -22.40 -9.62 -17.52
C GLY A 455 -22.77 -10.16 -16.15
N PHE A 456 -23.24 -9.32 -15.22
CA PHE A 456 -23.75 -9.79 -13.94
C PHE A 456 -25.17 -10.35 -14.06
N ARG A 457 -25.46 -11.45 -13.38
CA ARG A 457 -26.83 -11.96 -13.24
C ARG A 457 -27.68 -11.10 -12.30
N ARG A 458 -27.07 -10.33 -11.42
CA ARG A 458 -27.68 -9.41 -10.45
C ARG A 458 -26.93 -8.06 -10.48
N PRO A 459 -27.17 -7.23 -11.51
CA PRO A 459 -26.31 -6.06 -11.74
C PRO A 459 -26.36 -5.01 -10.61
N ILE A 460 -27.54 -4.55 -10.19
CA ILE A 460 -27.70 -3.54 -9.14
C ILE A 460 -28.80 -3.95 -8.17
N SER A 461 -28.53 -3.93 -6.89
CA SER A 461 -29.49 -4.23 -5.83
C SER A 461 -29.34 -3.26 -4.66
N PHE A 462 -30.41 -2.54 -4.32
CA PHE A 462 -30.44 -1.62 -3.18
C PHE A 462 -31.53 -2.06 -2.20
N GLU A 463 -31.15 -2.16 -0.92
CA GLU A 463 -32.03 -2.55 0.18
C GLU A 463 -31.99 -1.50 1.30
N GLN A 464 -33.16 -0.95 1.64
CA GLN A 464 -33.29 0.04 2.71
C GLN A 464 -32.37 1.26 2.53
N CYS A 465 -32.17 1.69 1.28
CA CYS A 465 -31.35 2.85 0.94
C CYS A 465 -32.20 4.09 0.74
N ARG A 466 -31.58 5.27 0.99
CA ARG A 466 -32.22 6.57 0.75
C ARG A 466 -31.26 7.59 0.15
N ASP A 467 -31.84 8.64 -0.43
CA ASP A 467 -31.07 9.75 -1.01
C ASP A 467 -30.02 9.26 -2.03
N PHE A 468 -30.47 8.55 -3.07
CA PHE A 468 -29.58 7.94 -4.05
C PHE A 468 -29.93 8.35 -5.48
N THR A 469 -28.92 8.29 -6.35
CA THR A 469 -29.05 8.40 -7.80
C THR A 469 -28.40 7.21 -8.50
N ILE A 470 -29.07 6.63 -9.50
CA ILE A 470 -28.54 5.54 -10.33
C ILE A 470 -28.65 5.93 -11.79
N ASP A 471 -27.52 6.30 -12.40
CA ASP A 471 -27.35 6.47 -13.84
C ASP A 471 -26.26 5.52 -14.34
N ALA A 472 -26.62 4.29 -14.64
CA ALA A 472 -25.71 3.23 -15.03
C ALA A 472 -26.04 2.66 -16.41
N ALA A 473 -25.03 2.17 -17.13
CA ALA A 473 -25.20 1.39 -18.33
C ALA A 473 -25.09 -0.10 -18.00
N ILE A 474 -26.23 -0.80 -17.99
CA ILE A 474 -26.31 -2.23 -17.66
C ILE A 474 -26.39 -3.02 -18.97
N ASN A 475 -25.48 -3.98 -19.15
CA ASN A 475 -25.43 -4.84 -20.31
C ASN A 475 -25.22 -6.30 -19.92
N ASN A 476 -25.99 -7.21 -20.52
CA ASN A 476 -25.78 -8.65 -20.38
C ASN A 476 -25.61 -9.29 -21.76
N PRO A 477 -24.38 -9.64 -22.17
CA PRO A 477 -24.06 -10.05 -23.54
C PRO A 477 -24.43 -11.48 -23.90
N GLY A 478 -25.28 -12.17 -23.16
CA GLY A 478 -25.73 -13.49 -23.59
C GLY A 478 -26.17 -14.46 -22.51
N GLU A 479 -25.96 -14.13 -21.27
CA GLU A 479 -26.36 -14.95 -20.14
C GLU A 479 -27.76 -14.54 -19.64
N LYS A 480 -28.59 -15.53 -19.33
CA LYS A 480 -29.90 -15.28 -18.73
C LYS A 480 -29.73 -14.87 -17.27
N ALA A 481 -30.01 -13.62 -16.93
CA ALA A 481 -29.98 -13.14 -15.58
C ALA A 481 -31.00 -13.85 -14.68
N ALA A 482 -30.61 -14.19 -13.47
CA ALA A 482 -31.49 -14.79 -12.48
C ALA A 482 -32.36 -13.75 -11.75
N GLN A 483 -31.99 -12.48 -11.80
CA GLN A 483 -32.63 -11.38 -11.08
C GLN A 483 -32.88 -10.19 -12.02
N PRO A 484 -33.74 -9.24 -11.65
CA PRO A 484 -33.92 -7.98 -12.37
C PRO A 484 -32.61 -7.21 -12.55
N ALA A 485 -32.56 -6.36 -13.58
CA ALA A 485 -31.38 -5.52 -13.81
C ALA A 485 -31.12 -4.54 -12.65
N ILE A 486 -32.20 -3.95 -12.11
CA ILE A 486 -32.17 -3.13 -10.90
C ILE A 486 -33.25 -3.64 -9.93
N SER A 487 -32.89 -3.89 -8.68
CA SER A 487 -33.80 -4.32 -7.62
C SER A 487 -33.75 -3.32 -6.47
N LEU A 488 -34.91 -2.81 -6.06
CA LEU A 488 -35.08 -1.88 -4.94
C LEU A 488 -36.03 -2.47 -3.89
N LEU A 489 -35.56 -2.59 -2.65
CA LEU A 489 -36.33 -3.09 -1.52
C LEU A 489 -36.38 -2.06 -0.38
N GLY A 490 -37.55 -1.50 -0.11
CA GLY A 490 -37.73 -0.55 1.01
C GLY A 490 -36.92 0.74 0.87
N CYS A 491 -36.69 1.22 -0.35
CA CYS A 491 -35.85 2.38 -0.63
C CYS A 491 -36.68 3.68 -0.71
N ALA A 492 -36.02 4.83 -0.44
CA ALA A 492 -36.67 6.14 -0.42
C ALA A 492 -35.81 7.25 -1.06
N HIS A 493 -36.47 8.29 -1.60
CA HIS A 493 -35.82 9.49 -2.14
C HIS A 493 -34.78 9.15 -3.23
N GLY A 494 -35.14 8.29 -4.17
CA GLY A 494 -34.26 7.80 -5.22
C GLY A 494 -34.57 8.38 -6.61
N GLN A 495 -33.51 8.55 -7.40
CA GLN A 495 -33.61 8.89 -8.83
C GLN A 495 -32.93 7.81 -9.67
N LEU A 496 -33.64 7.28 -10.67
CA LEU A 496 -33.13 6.25 -11.55
C LEU A 496 -33.23 6.71 -13.00
N ARG A 497 -32.09 6.68 -13.71
CA ARG A 497 -31.99 6.96 -15.13
C ARG A 497 -30.97 6.04 -15.76
N SER A 498 -31.30 4.77 -15.93
CA SER A 498 -30.34 3.76 -16.38
C SER A 498 -30.63 3.28 -17.79
N ARG A 499 -29.59 2.96 -18.54
CA ARG A 499 -29.69 2.27 -19.83
C ARG A 499 -29.51 0.78 -19.60
N ILE A 500 -30.56 0.00 -19.91
CA ILE A 500 -30.54 -1.44 -19.76
C ILE A 500 -30.60 -2.05 -21.16
N LYS A 501 -29.54 -2.77 -21.54
CA LYS A 501 -29.42 -3.48 -22.82
C LYS A 501 -29.02 -4.94 -22.60
N GLY A 502 -29.36 -5.80 -23.50
CA GLY A 502 -28.94 -7.20 -23.49
C GLY A 502 -29.27 -7.89 -24.82
N GLN A 503 -28.65 -9.03 -25.06
CA GLN A 503 -29.06 -9.93 -26.11
C GLN A 503 -30.25 -10.74 -25.58
N THR A 504 -31.39 -10.69 -26.27
CA THR A 504 -32.60 -11.48 -26.07
C THR A 504 -32.86 -12.03 -24.65
N SER A 505 -33.83 -11.46 -23.96
CA SER A 505 -34.44 -12.04 -22.74
C SER A 505 -33.48 -12.19 -21.54
N ALA A 506 -32.46 -11.30 -21.40
CA ALA A 506 -31.44 -11.43 -20.38
C ALA A 506 -31.98 -11.25 -18.96
N PHE A 507 -32.94 -10.36 -18.75
CA PHE A 507 -33.44 -10.03 -17.40
C PHE A 507 -34.96 -10.35 -17.27
N PRO A 508 -35.42 -10.86 -16.11
CA PRO A 508 -36.84 -11.06 -15.84
C PRO A 508 -37.62 -9.75 -15.70
N ALA A 509 -36.98 -8.65 -15.35
CA ALA A 509 -37.51 -7.29 -15.36
C ALA A 509 -36.36 -6.26 -15.48
N GLY A 510 -36.66 -5.07 -16.01
CA GLY A 510 -35.72 -3.96 -15.99
C GLY A 510 -35.51 -3.45 -14.56
N ILE A 511 -36.60 -3.09 -13.89
CA ILE A 511 -36.60 -2.61 -12.51
C ILE A 511 -37.63 -3.38 -11.71
N ASP A 512 -37.28 -3.92 -10.54
CA ASP A 512 -38.17 -4.60 -9.60
C ASP A 512 -38.26 -3.82 -8.31
N LEU A 513 -39.44 -3.38 -7.95
CA LEU A 513 -39.76 -2.62 -6.74
C LEU A 513 -40.41 -3.54 -5.72
N ARG A 514 -39.83 -3.69 -4.54
CA ARG A 514 -40.31 -4.54 -3.44
C ARG A 514 -40.52 -3.75 -2.16
N GLY A 515 -41.64 -3.98 -1.51
CA GLY A 515 -41.98 -3.57 -0.15
C GLY A 515 -41.56 -2.17 0.29
N GLY A 516 -42.49 -1.22 0.36
CA GLY A 516 -42.31 0.03 1.04
C GLY A 516 -41.43 1.09 0.36
N ASN A 517 -41.16 0.96 -0.95
CA ASN A 517 -40.46 2.04 -1.67
C ASN A 517 -41.35 3.29 -1.78
N HIS A 518 -40.75 4.49 -1.58
CA HIS A 518 -41.47 5.74 -1.69
C HIS A 518 -40.57 6.91 -2.12
N HIS A 519 -41.16 7.97 -2.66
CA HIS A 519 -40.46 9.15 -3.19
C HIS A 519 -39.40 8.81 -4.23
N LEU A 520 -39.74 7.93 -5.19
CA LEU A 520 -38.87 7.54 -6.29
C LEU A 520 -39.24 8.27 -7.58
N SER A 521 -38.22 8.72 -8.32
CA SER A 521 -38.34 9.21 -9.68
C SER A 521 -37.63 8.25 -10.64
N ILE A 522 -38.33 7.67 -11.59
CA ILE A 522 -37.80 6.63 -12.48
C ILE A 522 -38.01 7.03 -13.95
N ASP A 523 -36.89 7.18 -14.69
CA ASP A 523 -36.91 7.32 -16.14
C ASP A 523 -36.70 5.93 -16.79
N ALA A 524 -37.73 5.37 -17.36
CA ALA A 524 -37.71 4.06 -17.97
C ALA A 524 -37.38 4.07 -19.49
N ALA A 525 -37.16 5.24 -20.09
CA ALA A 525 -36.94 5.36 -21.55
C ALA A 525 -35.69 4.61 -22.02
N GLY A 526 -34.68 4.46 -21.18
CA GLY A 526 -33.43 3.76 -21.47
C GLY A 526 -33.49 2.22 -21.39
N ILE A 527 -34.64 1.62 -21.04
CA ILE A 527 -34.79 0.16 -20.90
C ILE A 527 -35.16 -0.45 -22.25
N ASP A 528 -34.32 -1.29 -22.82
CA ASP A 528 -34.58 -2.02 -24.06
C ASP A 528 -35.53 -3.19 -23.77
N PRO A 529 -36.73 -3.21 -24.38
CA PRO A 529 -37.66 -4.31 -24.21
C PRO A 529 -37.13 -5.69 -24.66
N ALA A 530 -36.22 -5.71 -25.62
CA ALA A 530 -35.63 -6.95 -26.12
C ALA A 530 -34.76 -7.69 -25.09
N CYS A 531 -34.26 -6.96 -24.07
CA CYS A 531 -33.44 -7.57 -23.01
C CYS A 531 -34.26 -8.20 -21.87
N LEU A 532 -35.57 -8.09 -21.90
CA LEU A 532 -36.45 -8.63 -20.86
C LEU A 532 -36.86 -10.07 -21.16
N GLY A 533 -36.97 -10.90 -20.14
CA GLY A 533 -37.38 -12.30 -20.24
C GLY A 533 -38.83 -12.45 -20.72
N THR A 534 -39.12 -13.57 -21.42
CA THR A 534 -40.48 -13.97 -21.76
C THR A 534 -41.29 -14.20 -20.49
N GLY A 535 -42.32 -13.40 -20.25
CA GLY A 535 -43.10 -13.40 -19.00
C GLY A 535 -42.78 -12.26 -18.04
N ALA A 536 -41.88 -11.38 -18.40
CA ALA A 536 -41.71 -10.10 -17.68
C ALA A 536 -43.01 -9.27 -17.79
N ILE A 537 -43.59 -8.90 -16.67
CA ILE A 537 -44.79 -8.07 -16.60
C ILE A 537 -44.37 -6.60 -16.73
N GLY A 538 -44.07 -6.21 -17.96
CA GLY A 538 -43.62 -4.84 -18.22
C GLY A 538 -42.15 -4.57 -17.85
N ARG A 539 -41.67 -3.34 -18.06
CA ARG A 539 -40.29 -2.90 -17.81
C ARG A 539 -40.01 -2.70 -16.35
N ILE A 540 -41.05 -2.35 -15.60
CA ILE A 540 -41.01 -2.10 -14.16
C ILE A 540 -42.07 -2.98 -13.50
N VAL A 541 -41.66 -3.74 -12.50
CA VAL A 541 -42.51 -4.64 -11.72
C VAL A 541 -42.58 -4.17 -10.30
N GLY A 542 -43.78 -3.86 -9.81
CA GLY A 542 -44.05 -3.56 -8.40
C GLY A 542 -44.57 -4.80 -7.68
N ARG A 543 -44.05 -5.10 -6.48
CA ARG A 543 -44.47 -6.22 -5.64
C ARG A 543 -44.77 -5.79 -4.20
N GLY A 544 -45.71 -6.48 -3.55
CA GLY A 544 -46.15 -6.11 -2.20
C GLY A 544 -46.76 -4.72 -2.15
N ASP A 545 -46.33 -3.85 -1.25
CA ASP A 545 -46.86 -2.49 -1.11
C ASP A 545 -46.63 -1.61 -2.35
N ASN A 546 -45.85 -2.08 -3.30
CA ASN A 546 -45.60 -1.40 -4.58
C ASN A 546 -46.38 -2.06 -5.74
N ALA A 547 -47.23 -3.03 -5.48
CA ALA A 547 -48.07 -3.67 -6.48
C ALA A 547 -49.10 -2.67 -7.03
N GLY A 548 -49.11 -2.46 -8.35
CA GLY A 548 -50.00 -1.50 -8.98
C GLY A 548 -49.45 -0.11 -9.22
N MET A 549 -48.21 0.16 -8.80
CA MET A 549 -47.44 1.38 -9.07
C MET A 549 -48.19 2.72 -8.92
N ALA A 550 -49.11 2.80 -7.99
CA ALA A 550 -49.96 3.96 -7.82
C ALA A 550 -49.91 4.65 -6.46
N PRO A 551 -48.85 4.60 -5.68
CA PRO A 551 -48.74 5.63 -4.67
C PRO A 551 -48.26 6.92 -5.33
N ALA A 552 -48.82 8.06 -4.91
CA ALA A 552 -48.42 9.42 -5.32
C ALA A 552 -46.92 9.72 -5.06
N SER A 553 -46.19 8.78 -4.46
CA SER A 553 -44.78 8.87 -4.09
C SER A 553 -43.80 8.24 -5.10
N ILE A 554 -44.30 7.59 -6.15
CA ILE A 554 -43.45 7.01 -7.20
C ILE A 554 -43.84 7.61 -8.55
N ALA A 555 -42.93 8.46 -9.09
CA ALA A 555 -43.09 9.05 -10.43
C ALA A 555 -42.32 8.22 -11.45
N VAL A 556 -43.01 7.80 -12.50
CA VAL A 556 -42.41 7.03 -13.61
C VAL A 556 -42.64 7.77 -14.90
N SER A 557 -41.58 7.97 -15.67
CA SER A 557 -41.59 8.54 -17.02
C SER A 557 -41.02 7.56 -18.06
N GLY A 558 -41.30 7.80 -19.34
CA GLY A 558 -40.75 6.99 -20.42
C GLY A 558 -41.31 5.57 -20.56
N LEU A 559 -42.40 5.26 -19.89
CA LEU A 559 -43.18 4.04 -20.18
C LEU A 559 -43.86 4.18 -21.55
N VAL A 560 -43.45 3.36 -22.52
CA VAL A 560 -44.19 3.18 -23.78
C VAL A 560 -45.24 2.12 -23.49
N GLY A 561 -46.51 2.46 -23.65
CA GLY A 561 -47.66 1.60 -23.43
C GLY A 561 -47.64 0.33 -24.29
#